data_4ec8d367fb21a3cdf7723adc34258189
#
_entry.id   4ec8d367fb21a3cdf7723adc34258189
#
_cell.length_a   1.000
_cell.length_b   1.000
_cell.length_c   1.000
_cell.angle_alpha   90.00
_cell.angle_beta   90.00
_cell.angle_gamma   90.00
#
_symmetry.space_group_name_H-M   'P 1'
#
loop_
_entity.id
_entity.type
_entity.pdbx_description
1 polymer ?
#
loop_
_entity_poly.entity_id
_entity_poly.type
_entity_poly.pdbx_seq_one_letter_code
_entity_poly.pdbx_strand_id
1 'polypeptide(L)' 'MIVTTILFPEKNEKKIELQENSTALDMLKNLDLNPDVMLVIRNEVPIPVDEKLEDKDVLKIVRVVSGG' A
#
# COMPACT_ATOMS: atom_id res chain seq x y z
N MET A 1 7.99 12.02 2.88
CA MET A 1 7.44 11.20 3.98
C MET A 1 7.86 9.76 3.82
N ILE A 2 7.99 9.07 4.93
CA ILE A 2 8.40 7.67 4.96
C ILE A 2 7.23 6.83 5.43
N VAL A 3 6.91 5.80 4.65
CA VAL A 3 5.85 4.87 5.03
C VAL A 3 6.43 3.46 5.07
N THR A 4 5.84 2.62 5.92
CA THR A 4 6.21 1.21 6.01
C THR A 4 5.17 0.41 5.27
N THR A 5 5.62 -0.47 4.38
CA THR A 5 4.73 -1.34 3.62
C THR A 5 4.99 -2.79 4.00
N ILE A 6 3.92 -3.56 4.17
CA ILE A 6 4.02 -4.98 4.48
C ILE A 6 3.20 -5.73 3.45
N LEU A 7 3.87 -6.47 2.58
CA LEU A 7 3.22 -7.20 1.49
C LEU A 7 2.89 -8.62 1.95
N PHE A 8 1.62 -8.97 1.88
CA PHE A 8 1.14 -10.31 2.22
C PHE A 8 0.86 -11.11 0.95
N PRO A 9 0.95 -12.42 1.03
CA PRO A 9 1.13 -13.26 2.22
C PRO A 9 2.59 -13.40 2.70
N GLU A 10 3.55 -12.90 1.94
CA GLU A 10 4.98 -13.11 2.24
C GLU A 10 5.42 -12.40 3.52
N LYS A 11 4.68 -11.39 3.97
CA LYS A 11 5.05 -10.51 5.08
C LYS A 11 6.37 -9.78 4.81
N ASN A 12 6.55 -9.37 3.56
CA ASN A 12 7.74 -8.65 3.15
C ASN A 12 7.59 -7.18 3.52
N GLU A 13 8.35 -6.73 4.51
CA GLU A 13 8.27 -5.38 5.02
C GLU A 13 9.32 -4.50 4.36
N LYS A 14 8.90 -3.32 3.91
CA LYS A 14 9.79 -2.31 3.33
C LYS A 14 9.40 -0.94 3.83
N LYS A 15 10.41 -0.09 4.02
CA LYS A 15 10.18 1.33 4.23
C LYS A 15 10.51 2.04 2.94
N ILE A 16 9.60 2.90 2.49
CA ILE A 16 9.80 3.66 1.26
C ILE A 16 9.57 5.13 1.51
N GLU A 17 10.23 5.95 0.72
CA GLU A 17 10.07 7.39 0.79
C GLU A 17 9.14 7.84 -0.33
N LEU A 18 8.17 8.67 0.01
CA LEU A 18 7.20 9.20 -0.94
C LEU A 18 7.12 10.71 -0.77
N GLN A 19 6.69 11.40 -1.81
CA GLN A 19 6.43 12.82 -1.73
C GLN A 19 5.20 13.10 -0.87
N GLU A 20 5.16 14.30 -0.29
CA GLU A 20 3.98 14.71 0.44
C GLU A 20 2.74 14.64 -0.46
N ASN A 21 1.61 14.31 0.14
CA ASN A 21 0.33 14.16 -0.56
C ASN A 21 0.25 12.96 -1.50
N SER A 22 1.21 12.04 -1.42
CA SER A 22 1.13 10.81 -2.19
C SER A 22 -0.04 9.96 -1.72
N THR A 23 -0.63 9.24 -2.67
CA THR A 23 -1.77 8.37 -2.41
C THR A 23 -1.33 6.92 -2.32
N ALA A 24 -2.27 6.05 -1.93
CA ALA A 24 -1.99 4.61 -1.93
C ALA A 24 -1.63 4.13 -3.35
N LEU A 25 -2.24 4.72 -4.37
CA LEU A 25 -1.89 4.38 -5.75
C LEU A 25 -0.43 4.72 -6.06
N ASP A 26 0.02 5.89 -5.62
CA ASP A 26 1.43 6.28 -5.81
C ASP A 26 2.37 5.29 -5.14
N MET A 27 1.99 4.82 -3.94
CA MET A 27 2.77 3.83 -3.22
C MET A 27 2.85 2.51 -4.01
N LEU A 28 1.71 2.05 -4.52
CA LEU A 28 1.69 0.80 -5.30
C LEU A 28 2.52 0.92 -6.57
N LYS A 29 2.47 2.07 -7.23
CA LYS A 29 3.30 2.32 -8.41
C LYS A 29 4.78 2.33 -8.07
N ASN A 30 5.14 2.92 -6.93
CA ASN A 30 6.52 2.94 -6.48
C ASN A 30 7.05 1.52 -6.25
N LEU A 31 6.19 0.63 -5.77
CA LEU A 31 6.54 -0.76 -5.50
C LEU A 31 6.38 -1.65 -6.73
N ASP A 32 5.96 -1.08 -7.87
CA ASP A 32 5.72 -1.83 -9.09
C ASP A 32 4.67 -2.92 -8.90
N LEU A 33 3.61 -2.58 -8.17
CA LEU A 33 2.49 -3.48 -7.90
C LEU A 33 1.25 -3.04 -8.68
N ASN A 34 0.48 -4.02 -9.15
CA ASN A 34 -0.73 -3.76 -9.92
C ASN A 34 -1.88 -3.42 -8.96
N PRO A 35 -2.42 -2.20 -8.98
CA PRO A 35 -3.48 -1.81 -8.04
C PRO A 35 -4.78 -2.61 -8.23
N ASP A 36 -5.00 -3.21 -9.40
CA ASP A 36 -6.23 -3.95 -9.65
C ASP A 36 -6.30 -5.25 -8.87
N VAL A 37 -5.16 -5.74 -8.39
CA VAL A 37 -5.10 -7.01 -7.67
C VAL A 37 -4.54 -6.85 -6.26
N MET A 38 -4.50 -5.62 -5.76
CA MET A 38 -3.98 -5.33 -4.42
C MET A 38 -5.02 -4.62 -3.58
N LEU A 39 -5.07 -4.98 -2.31
CA LEU A 39 -5.90 -4.32 -1.31
C LEU A 39 -4.97 -3.64 -0.31
N VAL A 40 -5.19 -2.36 -0.06
CA VAL A 40 -4.37 -1.60 0.88
C VAL A 40 -5.16 -1.39 2.16
N ILE A 41 -4.54 -1.72 3.28
CA ILE A 41 -5.19 -1.66 4.60
C ILE A 41 -4.38 -0.75 5.50
N ARG A 42 -5.05 0.21 6.13
CA ARG A 42 -4.46 1.11 7.12
C ARG A 42 -5.29 1.03 8.40
N ASN A 43 -4.63 0.76 9.54
CA ASN A 43 -5.30 0.61 10.83
C ASN A 43 -6.44 -0.40 10.79
N GLU A 44 -6.19 -1.54 10.16
CA GLU A 44 -7.14 -2.65 10.03
C GLU A 44 -8.36 -2.32 9.19
N VAL A 45 -8.32 -1.22 8.43
CA VAL A 45 -9.43 -0.80 7.57
C VAL A 45 -8.92 -0.67 6.13
N PRO A 46 -9.60 -1.30 5.17
CA PRO A 46 -9.23 -1.10 3.76
C PRO A 46 -9.42 0.36 3.36
N ILE A 47 -8.48 0.88 2.58
CA ILE A 47 -8.57 2.24 2.07
C ILE A 47 -8.57 2.22 0.56
N PRO A 48 -9.23 3.20 -0.08
CA PRO A 48 -9.20 3.29 -1.54
C PRO A 48 -7.83 3.74 -2.04
N VAL A 49 -7.56 3.48 -3.31
CA VAL A 49 -6.23 3.79 -3.87
C VAL A 49 -5.97 5.29 -3.98
N ASP A 50 -7.02 6.10 -3.98
CA ASP A 50 -6.88 7.56 -4.02
C ASP A 50 -6.77 8.19 -2.63
N GLU A 51 -6.72 7.39 -1.59
CA GLU A 51 -6.54 7.88 -0.22
C GLU A 51 -5.13 8.41 -0.05
N LYS A 52 -5.02 9.62 0.52
CA LYS A 52 -3.71 10.21 0.80
C LYS A 52 -3.05 9.54 1.99
N LEU A 53 -1.75 9.33 1.88
CA LEU A 53 -0.97 8.72 2.93
C LEU A 53 -0.32 9.79 3.80
N GLU A 54 0.08 9.41 4.99
CA GLU A 54 0.72 10.30 5.94
C GLU A 54 2.09 9.74 6.34
N ASP A 55 2.96 10.63 6.79
CA ASP A 55 4.27 10.22 7.25
C ASP A 55 4.15 9.20 8.39
N LYS A 56 4.98 8.18 8.33
CA LYS A 56 5.01 7.09 9.31
C LYS A 56 3.82 6.14 9.25
N ASP A 57 3.01 6.24 8.20
CA ASP A 57 1.95 5.26 8.00
C ASP A 57 2.52 3.86 7.86
N VAL A 58 1.77 2.89 8.39
CA VAL A 58 2.06 1.47 8.20
C VAL A 58 0.92 0.89 7.36
N LEU A 59 1.26 0.39 6.19
CA LEU A 59 0.26 -0.05 5.22
C LEU A 59 0.46 -1.52 4.92
N LYS A 60 -0.60 -2.30 5.12
CA LYS A 60 -0.62 -3.70 4.74
C LYS A 60 -1.14 -3.79 3.32
N ILE A 61 -0.44 -4.52 2.49
CA ILE A 61 -0.81 -4.71 1.09
C ILE A 61 -1.08 -6.19 0.89
N VAL A 62 -2.32 -6.52 0.51
CA VAL A 62 -2.75 -7.91 0.38
C VAL A 62 -3.10 -8.15 -1.08
N ARG A 63 -2.50 -9.19 -1.65
CA ARG A 63 -2.85 -9.59 -3.02
C ARG A 63 -4.21 -10.27 -2.99
N VAL A 64 -5.14 -9.75 -3.79
CA VAL A 64 -6.44 -10.37 -3.94
C VAL A 64 -6.44 -11.18 -5.21
N VAL A 65 -6.90 -12.43 -5.08
CA VAL A 65 -7.01 -13.31 -6.23
C VAL A 65 -8.44 -13.21 -6.72
N SER A 66 -8.62 -12.68 -7.93
CA SER A 66 -9.94 -12.73 -8.52
C SER A 66 -10.21 -14.19 -8.84
N GLY A 67 -11.19 -14.78 -8.19
CA GLY A 67 -11.62 -16.12 -8.51
C GLY A 67 -12.05 -16.16 -9.96
N GLY A 68 -11.23 -16.70 -10.74
CA GLY A 68 -11.48 -16.76 -12.19
C GLY A 68 -12.16 -18.00 -12.57
#